data_1aa5ce8bbf6489d79cab2bee625a63e4
#
_entry.id   1aa5ce8bbf6489d79cab2bee625a63e4
#
_cell.length_a   1.000
_cell.length_b   1.000
_cell.length_c   1.000
_cell.angle_alpha   90.00
_cell.angle_beta   90.00
_cell.angle_gamma   90.00
#
_symmetry.space_group_name_H-M   'P 1'
#
loop_
_entity.id
_entity.type
_entity.pdbx_description
1 polymer ?
#
loop_
_entity_poly.entity_id
_entity_poly.type
_entity_poly.pdbx_seq_one_letter_code
_entity_poly.pdbx_strand_id
1 'polypeptide(L)'
;GDFKKNSSSWILKNWHGSKEQKPWGWYRIIDDSEDHKIKEIQVNSKSRLSLQSHSKRSEVWVVIKGEATVTVDEKVLTLKVNDSVYIATGSKHRLENKLDKPLHIIEVQTGSYFGEDDIERYEDDYDRA
;
A
#
# COMPACT_ATOMS: atom_id res chain seq x y z
N GLY A 1 -0.74 11.58 27.87
CA GLY A 1 -0.68 11.41 27.72
C GLY A 1 -0.43 11.21 27.58
N ASP A 2 -0.43 11.36 27.75
CA ASP A 2 -0.22 11.00 27.62
C ASP A 2 0.08 10.49 27.34
N PHE A 3 0.37 10.47 27.24
CA PHE A 3 0.70 9.71 26.93
C PHE A 3 1.30 9.50 27.35
N LYS A 4 1.48 9.53 27.90
CA LYS A 4 1.94 9.19 28.27
C LYS A 4 2.58 8.75 28.32
N LYS A 5 2.98 8.51 28.62
CA LYS A 5 3.45 7.88 28.59
C LYS A 5 3.71 7.03 28.53
N ASN A 6 3.72 6.80 28.58
CA ASN A 6 3.71 5.88 28.32
C ASN A 6 3.64 5.00 27.88
N SER A 7 4.16 5.47 27.92
CA SER A 7 3.76 4.08 27.94
C SER A 7 2.96 3.68 26.72
N SER A 8 2.17 4.51 26.21
CA SER A 8 1.31 4.19 25.07
C SER A 8 2.11 4.00 23.79
N SER A 9 3.29 4.55 23.66
CA SER A 9 4.04 4.38 22.42
C SER A 9 4.50 2.95 22.19
N TRP A 10 4.86 2.22 23.23
CA TRP A 10 5.26 0.82 23.03
C TRP A 10 4.06 -0.08 22.73
N ILE A 11 2.90 0.27 23.25
CA ILE A 11 1.68 -0.45 22.94
C ILE A 11 1.33 -0.30 21.47
N LEU A 12 1.37 0.93 20.96
CA LEU A 12 1.11 1.18 19.55
C LEU A 12 2.10 0.45 18.67
N LYS A 13 3.37 0.46 19.03
CA LYS A 13 4.40 -0.20 18.26
C LYS A 13 4.14 -1.70 18.17
N ASN A 14 3.76 -2.33 19.25
CA ASN A 14 3.46 -3.75 19.23
C ASN A 14 2.18 -4.06 18.50
N TRP A 15 1.25 -3.16 18.53
CA TRP A 15 -0.05 -3.36 17.92
C TRP A 15 -0.01 -3.26 16.41
N HIS A 16 0.71 -2.28 15.89
CA HIS A 16 0.78 -2.03 14.45
C HIS A 16 2.10 -2.49 13.87
N GLY A 17 2.88 -3.20 14.67
CA GLY A 17 4.26 -3.40 14.35
C GLY A 17 4.56 -4.53 13.38
N SER A 18 3.64 -5.48 13.23
CA SER A 18 3.94 -6.67 12.45
C SER A 18 4.00 -6.35 10.96
N LYS A 19 5.18 -6.56 10.38
CA LYS A 19 5.35 -6.42 8.94
C LYS A 19 5.01 -7.74 8.27
N GLU A 20 4.12 -7.67 7.27
CA GLU A 20 3.77 -8.79 6.42
C GLU A 20 4.79 -8.86 5.30
N GLN A 21 5.63 -9.88 5.30
CA GLN A 21 6.65 -10.04 4.25
C GLN A 21 6.02 -10.59 2.98
N LYS A 22 6.37 -9.97 1.87
CA LYS A 22 5.89 -10.35 0.53
C LYS A 22 7.10 -10.47 -0.40
N PRO A 23 6.96 -11.15 -1.55
CA PRO A 23 8.09 -11.26 -2.49
C PRO A 23 8.64 -9.92 -2.95
N TRP A 24 7.78 -8.89 -3.00
CA TRP A 24 8.15 -7.56 -3.49
C TRP A 24 8.57 -6.59 -2.38
N GLY A 25 8.44 -6.96 -1.09
CA GLY A 25 8.76 -6.08 0.01
C GLY A 25 7.95 -6.44 1.25
N TRP A 26 7.34 -5.44 1.88
CA TRP A 26 6.50 -5.70 3.05
C TRP A 26 5.44 -4.61 3.19
N TYR A 27 4.42 -4.91 3.96
CA TYR A 27 3.48 -3.89 4.42
C TYR A 27 3.13 -4.14 5.88
N ARG A 28 2.61 -3.10 6.53
CA ARG A 28 2.01 -3.25 7.85
C ARG A 28 0.77 -2.36 7.94
N ILE A 29 -0.16 -2.79 8.77
CA ILE A 29 -1.40 -2.06 8.98
C ILE A 29 -1.16 -1.02 10.08
N ILE A 30 -1.42 0.25 9.76
CA ILE A 30 -1.27 1.34 10.71
C ILE A 30 -2.59 1.57 11.44
N ASP A 31 -3.71 1.47 10.73
CA ASP A 31 -5.02 1.64 11.31
C ASP A 31 -6.02 0.78 10.55
N ASP A 32 -6.91 0.13 11.29
CA ASP A 32 -7.91 -0.78 10.73
C ASP A 32 -9.25 -0.48 11.38
N SER A 33 -10.01 0.39 10.76
CA SER A 33 -11.30 0.85 11.24
C SER A 33 -12.42 0.31 10.37
N GLU A 34 -13.65 0.61 10.75
CA GLU A 34 -14.82 0.07 10.06
C GLU A 34 -14.94 0.61 8.63
N ASP A 35 -14.62 1.88 8.43
CA ASP A 35 -14.81 2.57 7.16
C ASP A 35 -13.52 2.92 6.43
N HIS A 36 -12.36 2.59 7.01
CA HIS A 36 -11.09 2.83 6.35
C HIS A 36 -9.98 1.94 6.92
N LYS A 37 -8.93 1.78 6.14
CA LYS A 37 -7.74 1.04 6.54
C LYS A 37 -6.52 1.79 6.02
N ILE A 38 -5.49 1.91 6.84
CA ILE A 38 -4.26 2.61 6.47
C ILE A 38 -3.10 1.63 6.55
N LYS A 39 -2.33 1.56 5.47
CA LYS A 39 -1.15 0.70 5.39
C LYS A 39 0.10 1.50 5.08
N GLU A 40 1.20 1.04 5.64
CA GLU A 40 2.53 1.46 5.23
C GLU A 40 3.10 0.35 4.36
N ILE A 41 3.63 0.70 3.18
CA ILE A 41 4.12 -0.27 2.20
C ILE A 41 5.53 0.10 1.80
N GLN A 42 6.43 -0.89 1.84
CA GLN A 42 7.77 -0.74 1.29
C GLN A 42 7.94 -1.71 0.12
N VAL A 43 8.37 -1.17 -1.02
CA VAL A 43 8.65 -1.97 -2.21
C VAL A 43 10.15 -2.02 -2.41
N ASN A 44 10.70 -3.22 -2.51
CA ASN A 44 12.14 -3.43 -2.72
C ASN A 44 12.58 -2.82 -4.05
N SER A 45 13.87 -2.54 -4.15
CA SER A 45 14.43 -2.04 -5.42
C SER A 45 14.09 -2.99 -6.56
N LYS A 46 13.75 -2.42 -7.72
CA LYS A 46 13.48 -3.19 -8.95
C LYS A 46 12.38 -4.22 -8.79
N SER A 47 11.39 -3.96 -7.93
CA SER A 47 10.30 -4.88 -7.67
C SER A 47 8.96 -4.19 -7.92
N ARG A 48 7.93 -5.01 -8.14
CA ARG A 48 6.59 -4.48 -8.37
C ARG A 48 5.55 -5.45 -7.82
N LEU A 49 4.38 -4.90 -7.49
CA LEU A 49 3.23 -5.68 -7.09
C LEU A 49 2.50 -6.20 -8.34
N SER A 50 1.47 -7.00 -8.13
CA SER A 50 0.64 -7.48 -9.23
C SER A 50 -0.15 -6.33 -9.85
N LEU A 51 -0.56 -6.52 -11.09
CA LEU A 51 -1.61 -5.68 -11.69
C LEU A 51 -2.93 -6.22 -11.16
N GLN A 52 -3.68 -5.38 -10.46
CA GLN A 52 -4.83 -5.85 -9.70
C GLN A 52 -5.96 -4.82 -9.66
N SER A 53 -7.14 -5.26 -9.24
CA SER A 53 -8.26 -4.36 -8.97
C SER A 53 -9.00 -4.83 -7.72
N HIS A 54 -9.81 -3.92 -7.16
CA HIS A 54 -10.65 -4.19 -6.01
C HIS A 54 -12.05 -3.67 -6.31
N SER A 55 -13.08 -4.44 -5.94
CA SER A 55 -14.45 -4.07 -6.26
C SER A 55 -15.17 -3.37 -5.11
N LYS A 56 -14.61 -3.38 -3.89
CA LYS A 56 -15.31 -2.89 -2.70
C LYS A 56 -14.60 -1.77 -1.99
N ARG A 57 -13.46 -1.30 -2.53
CA ARG A 57 -12.71 -0.21 -1.93
C ARG A 57 -12.02 0.63 -2.97
N SER A 58 -11.75 1.88 -2.63
CA SER A 58 -10.86 2.76 -3.36
C SER A 58 -9.62 3.00 -2.53
N GLU A 59 -8.56 3.56 -3.14
CA GLU A 59 -7.30 3.76 -2.45
C GLU A 59 -6.70 5.11 -2.81
N VAL A 60 -5.97 5.70 -1.87
CA VAL A 60 -5.10 6.85 -2.12
C VAL A 60 -3.70 6.45 -1.70
N TRP A 61 -2.73 6.64 -2.57
CA TRP A 61 -1.33 6.36 -2.29
C TRP A 61 -0.54 7.66 -2.22
N VAL A 62 0.30 7.80 -1.21
CA VAL A 62 1.18 8.96 -1.04
C VAL A 62 2.61 8.45 -0.94
N VAL A 63 3.50 8.99 -1.76
CA VAL A 63 4.92 8.60 -1.73
C VAL A 63 5.60 9.32 -0.58
N ILE A 64 6.23 8.55 0.29
CA ILE A 64 6.96 9.07 1.45
C ILE A 64 8.45 9.09 1.18
N LYS A 65 8.97 8.10 0.46
CA LYS A 65 10.40 7.98 0.19
C LYS A 65 10.59 7.25 -1.13
N GLY A 66 11.47 7.77 -1.96
CA GLY A 66 11.77 7.16 -3.26
C GLY A 66 10.89 7.72 -4.37
N GLU A 67 10.66 6.90 -5.38
CA GLU A 67 9.90 7.29 -6.56
C GLU A 67 9.07 6.09 -7.00
N ALA A 68 7.79 6.30 -7.22
CA ALA A 68 6.86 5.24 -7.62
C ALA A 68 6.49 5.35 -9.08
N THR A 69 6.50 4.21 -9.78
CA THR A 69 5.86 4.09 -11.08
C THR A 69 4.53 3.43 -10.86
N VAL A 70 3.44 4.15 -11.17
CA VAL A 70 2.08 3.69 -10.89
C VAL A 70 1.33 3.54 -12.20
N THR A 71 0.76 2.35 -12.39
CA THR A 71 -0.15 2.11 -13.50
C THR A 71 -1.56 2.21 -12.97
N VAL A 72 -2.39 3.04 -13.59
CA VAL A 72 -3.82 3.16 -13.28
C VAL A 72 -4.57 3.05 -14.58
N ASP A 73 -5.29 1.95 -14.75
CA ASP A 73 -5.94 1.59 -16.02
C ASP A 73 -4.91 1.59 -17.14
N GLU A 74 -4.99 2.53 -18.09
CA GLU A 74 -4.04 2.58 -19.20
C GLU A 74 -3.00 3.68 -19.06
N LYS A 75 -2.96 4.35 -17.92
CA LYS A 75 -2.02 5.45 -17.68
C LYS A 75 -0.87 4.97 -16.82
N VAL A 76 0.32 5.47 -17.11
CA VAL A 76 1.50 5.20 -16.28
C VAL A 76 2.00 6.55 -15.76
N LEU A 77 2.09 6.64 -14.44
CA LEU A 77 2.46 7.88 -13.74
C LEU A 77 3.76 7.66 -12.98
N THR A 78 4.56 8.72 -12.89
CA THR A 78 5.74 8.75 -12.02
C THR A 78 5.44 9.68 -10.86
N LEU A 79 5.49 9.16 -9.64
CA LEU A 79 5.19 9.92 -8.43
C LEU A 79 6.46 10.07 -7.61
N LYS A 80 6.73 11.29 -7.18
CA LYS A 80 7.85 11.61 -6.31
C LYS A 80 7.36 11.86 -4.89
N VAL A 81 8.28 12.07 -3.97
CA VAL A 81 7.93 12.34 -2.57
C VAL A 81 6.87 13.43 -2.48
N ASN A 82 5.85 13.19 -1.70
CA ASN A 82 4.67 14.04 -1.48
C ASN A 82 3.64 14.01 -2.59
N ASP A 83 3.92 13.36 -3.71
CA ASP A 83 2.89 13.15 -4.74
C ASP A 83 1.92 12.07 -4.28
N SER A 84 0.69 12.15 -4.77
CA SER A 84 -0.35 11.19 -4.45
C SER A 84 -1.15 10.82 -5.68
N VAL A 85 -1.84 9.68 -5.60
CA VAL A 85 -2.72 9.22 -6.67
C VAL A 85 -3.96 8.60 -6.04
N TYR A 86 -5.11 8.85 -6.65
CA TYR A 86 -6.37 8.22 -6.29
C TYR A 86 -6.64 7.05 -7.22
N ILE A 87 -7.00 5.91 -6.64
CA ILE A 87 -7.32 4.70 -7.38
C ILE A 87 -8.77 4.35 -7.09
N ALA A 88 -9.59 4.51 -8.12
CA ALA A 88 -11.02 4.28 -7.97
C ALA A 88 -11.33 2.79 -7.82
N THR A 89 -12.44 2.49 -7.18
CA THR A 89 -13.00 1.15 -7.13
C THR A 89 -13.10 0.59 -8.54
N GLY A 90 -12.59 -0.62 -8.75
CA GLY A 90 -12.66 -1.28 -10.05
C GLY A 90 -11.53 -0.95 -11.01
N SER A 91 -10.73 0.09 -10.74
CA SER A 91 -9.60 0.43 -11.61
C SER A 91 -8.49 -0.60 -11.49
N LYS A 92 -7.90 -0.98 -12.62
CA LYS A 92 -6.71 -1.81 -12.63
C LYS A 92 -5.51 -0.95 -12.25
N HIS A 93 -4.69 -1.44 -11.33
CA HIS A 93 -3.57 -0.65 -10.85
C HIS A 93 -2.40 -1.52 -10.48
N ARG A 94 -1.20 -0.92 -10.53
CA ARG A 94 0.05 -1.59 -10.17
C ARG A 94 1.01 -0.56 -9.59
N LEU A 95 1.68 -0.95 -8.51
CA LEU A 95 2.74 -0.16 -7.88
C LEU A 95 4.08 -0.79 -8.23
N GLU A 96 5.00 0.02 -8.71
CA GLU A 96 6.32 -0.47 -9.12
C GLU A 96 7.42 0.45 -8.64
N ASN A 97 8.53 -0.15 -8.20
CA ASN A 97 9.76 0.57 -7.86
C ASN A 97 10.82 0.22 -8.90
N LYS A 98 11.16 1.16 -9.77
CA LYS A 98 12.16 0.95 -10.82
C LYS A 98 13.57 1.35 -10.38
N LEU A 99 13.72 1.93 -9.21
CA LEU A 99 15.00 2.43 -8.73
C LEU A 99 15.76 1.38 -7.93
N ASP A 100 17.00 1.70 -7.60
CA ASP A 100 17.89 0.80 -6.87
C ASP A 100 17.77 0.93 -5.35
N LYS A 101 16.83 1.69 -4.86
CA LYS A 101 16.62 1.91 -3.43
C LYS A 101 15.15 1.68 -3.09
N PRO A 102 14.84 1.43 -1.81
CA PRO A 102 13.47 1.13 -1.43
C PRO A 102 12.51 2.28 -1.71
N LEU A 103 11.27 1.92 -2.06
CA LEU A 103 10.15 2.84 -2.20
C LEU A 103 9.25 2.68 -0.98
N HIS A 104 8.81 3.79 -0.42
CA HIS A 104 7.96 3.78 0.76
C HIS A 104 6.71 4.62 0.49
N ILE A 105 5.54 4.03 0.64
CA ILE A 105 4.27 4.75 0.46
C ILE A 105 3.35 4.51 1.64
N ILE A 106 2.39 5.42 1.80
CA ILE A 106 1.26 5.25 2.70
C ILE A 106 0.02 5.06 1.83
N GLU A 107 -0.76 4.06 2.13
CA GLU A 107 -1.98 3.73 1.40
C GLU A 107 -3.17 3.89 2.33
N VAL A 108 -4.16 4.67 1.89
CA VAL A 108 -5.43 4.83 2.60
C VAL A 108 -6.51 4.14 1.77
N GLN A 109 -7.18 3.17 2.38
CA GLN A 109 -8.28 2.44 1.75
C GLN A 109 -9.60 2.92 2.35
N THR A 110 -10.58 3.20 1.50
CA THR A 110 -11.93 3.55 1.96
C THR A 110 -12.93 2.72 1.17
N GLY A 111 -14.00 2.29 1.83
CA GLY A 111 -15.00 1.46 1.19
C GLY A 111 -15.77 0.62 2.18
N SER A 112 -16.39 -0.44 1.66
CA SER A 112 -17.24 -1.31 2.46
C SER A 112 -16.54 -2.58 2.95
N TYR A 113 -15.38 -2.92 2.39
CA TYR A 113 -14.70 -4.16 2.73
C TYR A 113 -13.22 -4.06 2.36
N PHE A 114 -12.34 -4.50 3.25
CA PHE A 114 -10.89 -4.37 3.09
C PHE A 114 -10.15 -5.70 3.09
N GLY A 115 -10.86 -6.81 2.98
CA GLY A 115 -10.22 -8.13 2.97
C GLY A 115 -9.40 -8.36 1.71
N GLU A 116 -8.32 -9.13 1.84
CA GLU A 116 -7.44 -9.42 0.72
C GLU A 116 -8.07 -10.32 -0.32
N ASP A 117 -9.17 -10.96 0.01
CA ASP A 117 -9.92 -11.78 -0.97
C ASP A 117 -10.72 -10.94 -1.95
N ASP A 118 -10.79 -9.61 -1.77
CA ASP A 118 -11.39 -8.69 -2.75
C ASP A 118 -10.35 -8.24 -3.78
N ILE A 119 -9.37 -9.08 -4.09
CA ILE A 119 -8.35 -8.78 -5.09
C ILE A 119 -8.57 -9.65 -6.31
N GLU A 120 -8.59 -9.01 -7.47
CA GLU A 120 -8.47 -9.73 -8.74
C GLU A 120 -7.11 -9.37 -9.32
N ARG A 121 -6.28 -10.40 -9.55
CA ARG A 121 -4.93 -10.21 -10.10
C ARG A 121 -4.93 -10.57 -11.57
N TYR A 122 -4.36 -9.69 -12.40
CA TYR A 122 -4.31 -9.88 -13.85
C TYR A 122 -2.92 -10.30 -14.31
N GLU A 123 -1.87 -9.74 -13.67
CA GLU A 123 -0.48 -10.07 -13.94
C GLU A 123 0.26 -10.08 -12.62
N ASP A 124 1.05 -11.10 -12.37
CA ASP A 124 1.79 -11.22 -11.14
C ASP A 124 3.11 -11.93 -11.41
N ASP A 125 4.23 -11.24 -11.14
CA ASP A 125 5.57 -11.79 -11.34
C ASP A 125 5.85 -12.98 -10.42
N TYR A 126 5.00 -13.22 -9.42
CA TYR A 126 5.20 -14.25 -8.41
C TYR A 126 4.18 -15.38 -8.50
N ASP A 127 3.50 -15.50 -9.64
CA ASP A 127 2.59 -16.60 -9.97
C ASP A 127 1.39 -16.74 -9.03
N ARG A 128 0.85 -15.62 -8.53
CA ARG A 128 -0.35 -15.64 -7.70
C ARG A 128 -1.62 -15.30 -8.50
N ALA A 129 -1.45 -14.95 -9.74
CA ALA A 129 -2.60 -14.56 -10.57
C ALA A 129 -3.40 -15.78 -11.01
#